data_f16438d223d0b843f25a900a7f64f9fe
#
_entry.id   f16438d223d0b843f25a900a7f64f9fe
#
_cell.length_a   1.000
_cell.length_b   1.000
_cell.length_c   1.000
_cell.angle_alpha   90.00
_cell.angle_beta   90.00
_cell.angle_gamma   90.00
#
_symmetry.space_group_name_H-M   'P 1'
#
loop_
_entity.id
_entity.type
_entity.pdbx_description
1 polymer ?
#
loop_
_entity_poly.entity_id
_entity_poly.type
_entity_poly.pdbx_seq_one_letter_code
_entity_poly.pdbx_strand_id
1 'polypeptide(L)'
;MKLLLGGILLAAGFAALPLVTQRNDLLNLGVQIFLAVALAQSWNLLGGYAGQITLGHAAFFGLGALVTRMLWVGGAPLYLALAAGALVATAFGVLIGLPAFRLRGAYFSIGTLALAEILRITVGNLMPEISTIPAAALASYNILPRYYLTLLLAVLCVAVVALLVGSRVGLGIRAVREDEAAAEASGVGALKHKLLALMVSTALVGFTGGAFAYYHVSYYPQHAFSPAWTFDALLIAFIGGVGTIHGPVLGALFYVIFKEVLAVQWVDLHLLIFGVLFILVVLFFPGGLVEAWSRARRLITRRTV
;
A
#
# COMPACT_ATOMS: atom_id res chain seq x y z
N MET A 1 6.49 -20.80 11.30
CA MET A 1 5.30 -21.65 11.22
C MET A 1 4.09 -21.06 11.93
N LYS A 2 4.13 -20.69 13.24
CA LYS A 2 2.99 -20.12 13.98
C LYS A 2 2.44 -18.81 13.40
N LEU A 3 3.31 -17.92 12.90
CA LEU A 3 2.91 -16.62 12.32
C LEU A 3 2.27 -16.74 10.93
N LEU A 4 2.73 -17.70 10.12
CA LEU A 4 2.10 -18.02 8.83
C LEU A 4 0.69 -18.61 9.04
N LEU A 5 0.54 -19.50 10.03
CA LEU A 5 -0.76 -20.05 10.41
C LEU A 5 -1.73 -18.96 10.86
N GLY A 6 -1.27 -17.99 11.67
CA GLY A 6 -2.09 -16.84 12.09
C GLY A 6 -2.57 -15.97 10.91
N GLY A 7 -1.68 -15.73 9.94
CA GLY A 7 -2.04 -14.99 8.73
C GLY A 7 -3.06 -15.72 7.84
N ILE A 8 -2.90 -17.05 7.69
CA ILE A 8 -3.84 -17.90 6.94
C ILE A 8 -5.20 -17.94 7.63
N LEU A 9 -5.24 -18.09 8.96
CA LEU A 9 -6.49 -18.07 9.72
C LEU A 9 -7.22 -16.73 9.63
N LEU A 10 -6.49 -15.62 9.68
CA LEU A 10 -7.05 -14.27 9.47
C LEU A 10 -7.63 -14.13 8.05
N ALA A 11 -6.89 -14.53 7.03
CA ALA A 11 -7.36 -14.48 5.65
C ALA A 11 -8.59 -15.38 5.43
N ALA A 12 -8.62 -16.57 6.02
CA ALA A 12 -9.77 -17.49 5.98
C ALA A 12 -10.99 -16.90 6.71
N GLY A 13 -10.78 -16.24 7.86
CA GLY A 13 -11.85 -15.54 8.59
C GLY A 13 -12.48 -14.41 7.75
N PHE A 14 -11.64 -13.59 7.10
CA PHE A 14 -12.15 -12.57 6.18
C PHE A 14 -12.81 -13.18 4.92
N ALA A 15 -12.30 -14.27 4.38
CA ALA A 15 -12.93 -14.95 3.25
C ALA A 15 -14.31 -15.54 3.59
N ALA A 16 -14.51 -15.95 4.84
CA ALA A 16 -15.79 -16.45 5.31
C ALA A 16 -16.81 -15.34 5.67
N LEU A 17 -16.37 -14.10 5.84
CA LEU A 17 -17.24 -12.97 6.25
C LEU A 17 -18.47 -12.80 5.34
N PRO A 18 -18.36 -12.81 3.99
CA PRO A 18 -19.52 -12.66 3.11
C PRO A 18 -20.52 -13.82 3.18
N LEU A 19 -20.09 -15.00 3.69
CA LEU A 19 -20.97 -16.16 3.88
C LEU A 19 -21.84 -16.01 5.14
N VAL A 20 -21.32 -15.26 6.13
CA VAL A 20 -21.99 -15.05 7.43
C VAL A 20 -22.86 -13.79 7.42
N THR A 21 -22.44 -12.75 6.68
CA THR A 21 -23.14 -11.48 6.64
C THR A 21 -23.27 -10.94 5.22
N GLN A 22 -24.45 -10.44 4.88
CA GLN A 22 -24.71 -9.77 3.60
C GLN A 22 -24.74 -8.24 3.76
N ARG A 23 -24.26 -7.71 4.90
CA ARG A 23 -24.23 -6.27 5.16
C ARG A 23 -23.16 -5.60 4.30
N ASN A 24 -23.61 -4.79 3.35
CA ASN A 24 -22.73 -4.06 2.43
C ASN A 24 -21.75 -3.14 3.15
N ASP A 25 -22.12 -2.56 4.29
CA ASP A 25 -21.25 -1.68 5.08
C ASP A 25 -19.99 -2.42 5.55
N LEU A 26 -20.16 -3.64 6.09
CA LEU A 26 -19.04 -4.46 6.55
C LEU A 26 -18.16 -4.94 5.39
N LEU A 27 -18.78 -5.25 4.24
CA LEU A 27 -18.03 -5.64 3.03
C LEU A 27 -17.23 -4.46 2.47
N ASN A 28 -17.82 -3.25 2.45
CA ASN A 28 -17.12 -2.03 2.05
C ASN A 28 -15.94 -1.71 2.98
N LEU A 29 -16.14 -1.84 4.30
CA LEU A 29 -15.07 -1.68 5.28
C LEU A 29 -13.94 -2.69 5.04
N GLY A 30 -14.28 -3.95 4.74
CA GLY A 30 -13.32 -4.98 4.37
C GLY A 30 -12.51 -4.60 3.13
N VAL A 31 -13.16 -4.13 2.06
CA VAL A 31 -12.48 -3.65 0.84
C VAL A 31 -11.49 -2.53 1.17
N GLN A 32 -11.87 -1.56 1.99
CA GLN A 32 -10.99 -0.45 2.39
C GLN A 32 -9.79 -0.97 3.19
N ILE A 33 -9.99 -1.88 4.13
CA ILE A 33 -8.90 -2.51 4.90
C ILE A 33 -7.92 -3.24 3.97
N PHE A 34 -8.43 -4.03 3.01
CA PHE A 34 -7.56 -4.80 2.11
C PHE A 34 -6.76 -3.90 1.15
N LEU A 35 -7.39 -2.84 0.62
CA LEU A 35 -6.68 -1.84 -0.18
C LEU A 35 -5.61 -1.12 0.66
N ALA A 36 -5.91 -0.78 1.90
CA ALA A 36 -4.97 -0.15 2.83
C ALA A 36 -3.80 -1.08 3.18
N VAL A 37 -4.06 -2.38 3.43
CA VAL A 37 -3.01 -3.40 3.64
C VAL A 37 -2.11 -3.51 2.41
N ALA A 38 -2.69 -3.65 1.21
CA ALA A 38 -1.93 -3.80 -0.02
C ALA A 38 -1.07 -2.56 -0.32
N LEU A 39 -1.64 -1.37 -0.15
CA LEU A 39 -0.96 -0.09 -0.35
C LEU A 39 0.20 0.10 0.64
N ALA A 40 -0.06 -0.10 1.94
CA ALA A 40 0.95 0.05 2.97
C ALA A 40 2.05 -1.01 2.88
N GLN A 41 1.71 -2.25 2.53
CA GLN A 41 2.70 -3.32 2.36
C GLN A 41 3.61 -3.07 1.15
N SER A 42 3.07 -2.55 0.04
CA SER A 42 3.88 -2.16 -1.11
C SER A 42 4.84 -1.01 -0.78
N TRP A 43 4.37 0.01 -0.06
CA TRP A 43 5.23 1.10 0.43
C TRP A 43 6.29 0.60 1.42
N ASN A 44 5.92 -0.28 2.35
CA ASN A 44 6.80 -0.84 3.37
C ASN A 44 7.97 -1.64 2.77
N LEU A 45 7.79 -2.24 1.60
CA LEU A 45 8.89 -2.91 0.89
C LEU A 45 9.99 -1.92 0.52
N LEU A 46 9.64 -0.76 -0.03
CA LEU A 46 10.62 0.23 -0.46
C LEU A 46 11.05 1.15 0.69
N GLY A 47 10.11 1.71 1.47
CA GLY A 47 10.39 2.60 2.58
C GLY A 47 10.94 1.87 3.80
N GLY A 48 10.33 0.73 4.14
CA GLY A 48 10.67 -0.06 5.31
C GLY A 48 11.89 -0.95 5.13
N TYR A 49 11.87 -1.84 4.16
CA TYR A 49 12.94 -2.84 3.98
C TYR A 49 14.14 -2.32 3.19
N ALA A 50 13.92 -1.50 2.14
CA ALA A 50 15.02 -0.95 1.36
C ALA A 50 15.50 0.44 1.85
N GLY A 51 14.85 1.02 2.87
CA GLY A 51 15.24 2.30 3.45
C GLY A 51 15.04 3.51 2.55
N GLN A 52 14.33 3.35 1.41
CA GLN A 52 14.07 4.40 0.45
C GLN A 52 12.72 5.05 0.74
N ILE A 53 12.69 6.03 1.63
CA ILE A 53 11.46 6.73 2.01
C ILE A 53 10.96 7.55 0.83
N THR A 54 10.02 6.99 0.06
CA THR A 54 9.40 7.65 -1.08
C THR A 54 8.08 8.31 -0.67
N LEU A 55 7.85 9.52 -1.17
CA LEU A 55 6.57 10.21 -1.08
C LEU A 55 5.80 10.18 -2.42
N GLY A 56 6.28 9.42 -3.39
CA GLY A 56 5.72 9.34 -4.75
C GLY A 56 4.88 8.10 -5.05
N HIS A 57 4.52 7.26 -4.08
CA HIS A 57 3.74 6.03 -4.32
C HIS A 57 2.39 6.31 -4.98
N ALA A 58 1.77 7.46 -4.70
CA ALA A 58 0.53 7.91 -5.33
C ALA A 58 0.64 7.99 -6.87
N ALA A 59 1.81 8.29 -7.42
CA ALA A 59 2.05 8.29 -8.86
C ALA A 59 1.79 6.91 -9.48
N PHE A 60 2.34 5.87 -8.87
CA PHE A 60 2.23 4.50 -9.36
C PHE A 60 0.84 3.91 -9.08
N PHE A 61 0.23 4.27 -7.94
CA PHE A 61 -1.16 3.95 -7.64
C PHE A 61 -2.10 4.55 -8.68
N GLY A 62 -1.93 5.84 -8.99
CA GLY A 62 -2.71 6.55 -9.99
C GLY A 62 -2.54 5.99 -11.40
N LEU A 63 -1.31 5.66 -11.82
CA LEU A 63 -1.06 5.03 -13.13
C LEU A 63 -1.74 3.67 -13.22
N GLY A 64 -1.62 2.83 -12.21
CA GLY A 64 -2.31 1.54 -12.15
C GLY A 64 -3.82 1.69 -12.23
N ALA A 65 -4.38 2.65 -11.47
CA ALA A 65 -5.81 2.95 -11.46
C ALA A 65 -6.29 3.45 -12.83
N LEU A 66 -5.59 4.42 -13.40
CA LEU A 66 -5.95 5.05 -14.67
C LEU A 66 -5.96 4.05 -15.82
N VAL A 67 -4.86 3.32 -16.00
CA VAL A 67 -4.72 2.34 -17.09
C VAL A 67 -5.74 1.22 -16.94
N THR A 68 -5.91 0.69 -15.73
CA THR A 68 -6.93 -0.34 -15.48
C THR A 68 -8.32 0.17 -15.81
N ARG A 69 -8.67 1.38 -15.37
CA ARG A 69 -9.98 1.98 -15.62
C ARG A 69 -10.25 2.17 -17.10
N MET A 70 -9.30 2.74 -17.83
CA MET A 70 -9.45 2.99 -19.28
C MET A 70 -9.64 1.71 -20.07
N LEU A 71 -8.82 0.69 -19.81
CA LEU A 71 -8.90 -0.59 -20.52
C LEU A 71 -10.19 -1.35 -20.17
N TRP A 72 -10.55 -1.39 -18.88
CA TRP A 72 -11.74 -2.11 -18.43
C TRP A 72 -13.04 -1.46 -18.95
N VAL A 73 -13.17 -0.15 -18.88
CA VAL A 73 -14.32 0.58 -19.45
C VAL A 73 -14.34 0.47 -20.98
N GLY A 74 -13.18 0.38 -21.61
CA GLY A 74 -13.02 0.11 -23.05
C GLY A 74 -13.35 -1.34 -23.48
N GLY A 75 -13.79 -2.21 -22.53
CA GLY A 75 -14.24 -3.58 -22.82
C GLY A 75 -13.15 -4.65 -22.67
N ALA A 76 -11.94 -4.30 -22.22
CA ALA A 76 -10.92 -5.31 -21.95
C ALA A 76 -11.27 -6.16 -20.72
N PRO A 77 -10.91 -7.45 -20.70
CA PRO A 77 -11.06 -8.29 -19.52
C PRO A 77 -10.33 -7.69 -18.31
N LEU A 78 -10.98 -7.71 -17.13
CA LEU A 78 -10.45 -7.08 -15.90
C LEU A 78 -9.03 -7.54 -15.55
N TYR A 79 -8.75 -8.84 -15.67
CA TYR A 79 -7.42 -9.39 -15.35
C TYR A 79 -6.32 -8.84 -16.25
N LEU A 80 -6.60 -8.62 -17.54
CA LEU A 80 -5.66 -7.99 -18.48
C LEU A 80 -5.49 -6.49 -18.17
N ALA A 81 -6.58 -5.81 -17.84
CA ALA A 81 -6.54 -4.40 -17.47
C ALA A 81 -5.70 -4.18 -16.18
N LEU A 82 -5.89 -5.02 -15.16
CA LEU A 82 -5.09 -5.01 -13.93
C LEU A 82 -3.61 -5.27 -14.20
N ALA A 83 -3.31 -6.30 -15.00
CA ALA A 83 -1.92 -6.63 -15.35
C ALA A 83 -1.25 -5.49 -16.14
N ALA A 84 -1.94 -4.88 -17.09
CA ALA A 84 -1.46 -3.74 -17.86
C ALA A 84 -1.21 -2.52 -16.96
N GLY A 85 -2.15 -2.21 -16.03
CA GLY A 85 -1.99 -1.14 -15.07
C GLY A 85 -0.74 -1.31 -14.17
N ALA A 86 -0.54 -2.51 -13.66
CA ALA A 86 0.64 -2.84 -12.86
C ALA A 86 1.94 -2.78 -13.69
N LEU A 87 1.92 -3.25 -14.94
CA LEU A 87 3.07 -3.20 -15.84
C LEU A 87 3.46 -1.75 -16.15
N VAL A 88 2.50 -0.88 -16.47
CA VAL A 88 2.75 0.54 -16.74
C VAL A 88 3.29 1.24 -15.48
N ALA A 89 2.71 0.98 -14.32
CA ALA A 89 3.21 1.51 -13.05
C ALA A 89 4.66 1.06 -12.78
N THR A 90 4.99 -0.20 -13.07
CA THR A 90 6.35 -0.74 -12.90
C THR A 90 7.33 -0.16 -13.92
N ALA A 91 6.95 -0.09 -15.19
CA ALA A 91 7.79 0.49 -16.24
C ALA A 91 8.13 1.95 -15.95
N PHE A 92 7.12 2.72 -15.52
CA PHE A 92 7.29 4.10 -15.10
C PHE A 92 8.14 4.22 -13.83
N GLY A 93 7.96 3.28 -12.88
CA GLY A 93 8.79 3.16 -11.69
C GLY A 93 10.27 2.95 -12.02
N VAL A 94 10.59 2.08 -12.96
CA VAL A 94 11.98 1.85 -13.42
C VAL A 94 12.53 3.08 -14.14
N LEU A 95 11.75 3.66 -15.05
CA LEU A 95 12.16 4.84 -15.83
C LEU A 95 12.57 6.00 -14.90
N ILE A 96 11.80 6.23 -13.85
CA ILE A 96 12.04 7.32 -12.90
C ILE A 96 12.99 6.90 -11.77
N GLY A 97 12.94 5.65 -11.35
CA GLY A 97 13.79 5.12 -10.29
C GLY A 97 15.27 5.25 -10.62
N LEU A 98 15.66 5.02 -11.88
CA LEU A 98 17.05 5.14 -12.32
C LEU A 98 17.65 6.53 -12.02
N PRO A 99 17.08 7.66 -12.45
CA PRO A 99 17.57 8.97 -12.06
C PRO A 99 17.29 9.32 -10.59
N ALA A 100 16.16 8.88 -10.02
CA ALA A 100 15.78 9.21 -8.66
C ALA A 100 16.75 8.63 -7.62
N PHE A 101 17.29 7.43 -7.82
CA PHE A 101 18.26 6.83 -6.89
C PHE A 101 19.65 7.51 -6.88
N ARG A 102 19.88 8.51 -7.74
CA ARG A 102 21.03 9.40 -7.61
C ARG A 102 20.83 10.44 -6.49
N LEU A 103 19.57 10.70 -6.13
CA LEU A 103 19.22 11.55 -4.99
C LEU A 103 19.36 10.75 -3.68
N ARG A 104 19.78 11.41 -2.62
CA ARG A 104 19.97 10.77 -1.30
C ARG A 104 19.11 11.43 -0.23
N GLY A 105 18.65 10.63 0.72
CA GLY A 105 17.90 11.11 1.90
C GLY A 105 16.66 11.90 1.53
N ALA A 106 16.49 13.09 2.11
CA ALA A 106 15.32 13.95 1.92
C ALA A 106 15.10 14.39 0.46
N TYR A 107 16.16 14.54 -0.31
CA TYR A 107 16.03 14.93 -1.74
C TYR A 107 15.34 13.84 -2.56
N PHE A 108 15.54 12.57 -2.26
CA PHE A 108 14.80 11.47 -2.88
C PHE A 108 13.31 11.56 -2.56
N SER A 109 12.96 11.79 -1.29
CA SER A 109 11.56 11.90 -0.86
C SER A 109 10.85 13.09 -1.52
N ILE A 110 11.49 14.28 -1.53
CA ILE A 110 10.93 15.48 -2.15
C ILE A 110 10.81 15.32 -3.66
N GLY A 111 11.83 14.75 -4.32
CA GLY A 111 11.81 14.50 -5.76
C GLY A 111 10.69 13.55 -6.18
N THR A 112 10.46 12.49 -5.41
CA THR A 112 9.35 11.55 -5.67
C THR A 112 7.98 12.16 -5.39
N LEU A 113 7.84 13.05 -4.39
CA LEU A 113 6.62 13.81 -4.15
C LEU A 113 6.31 14.76 -5.32
N ALA A 114 7.31 15.51 -5.77
CA ALA A 114 7.18 16.42 -6.91
C ALA A 114 6.69 15.67 -8.16
N LEU A 115 7.23 14.46 -8.40
CA LEU A 115 6.78 13.62 -9.49
C LEU A 115 5.30 13.23 -9.38
N ALA A 116 4.85 12.79 -8.20
CA ALA A 116 3.44 12.44 -7.99
C ALA A 116 2.54 13.65 -8.25
N GLU A 117 2.97 14.84 -7.84
CA GLU A 117 2.21 16.08 -8.03
C GLU A 117 2.19 16.51 -9.51
N ILE A 118 3.31 16.37 -10.24
CA ILE A 118 3.35 16.60 -11.69
C ILE A 118 2.34 15.71 -12.40
N LEU A 119 2.31 14.42 -12.10
CA LEU A 119 1.34 13.50 -12.70
C LEU A 119 -0.09 13.84 -12.30
N ARG A 120 -0.34 14.18 -11.04
CA ARG A 120 -1.66 14.60 -10.56
C ARG A 120 -2.21 15.80 -11.33
N ILE A 121 -1.37 16.83 -11.52
CA ILE A 121 -1.74 18.05 -12.25
C ILE A 121 -1.92 17.72 -13.74
N THR A 122 -0.98 16.98 -14.33
CA THR A 122 -1.03 16.62 -15.75
C THR A 122 -2.28 15.81 -16.08
N VAL A 123 -2.56 14.76 -15.31
CA VAL A 123 -3.75 13.94 -15.53
C VAL A 123 -5.03 14.72 -15.25
N GLY A 124 -5.05 15.58 -14.20
CA GLY A 124 -6.20 16.44 -13.90
C GLY A 124 -6.52 17.42 -15.03
N ASN A 125 -5.50 17.94 -15.73
CA ASN A 125 -5.69 18.84 -16.86
C ASN A 125 -6.06 18.10 -18.15
N LEU A 126 -5.51 16.92 -18.39
CA LEU A 126 -5.78 16.14 -19.61
C LEU A 126 -7.09 15.35 -19.54
N MET A 127 -7.48 14.94 -18.34
CA MET A 127 -8.65 14.09 -18.07
C MET A 127 -9.48 14.64 -16.90
N PRO A 128 -10.10 15.82 -17.04
CA PRO A 128 -10.84 16.46 -15.96
C PRO A 128 -12.17 15.77 -15.65
N GLU A 129 -12.65 14.92 -16.55
CA GLU A 129 -13.97 14.30 -16.44
C GLU A 129 -13.96 13.08 -15.52
N ILE A 130 -15.07 12.91 -14.79
CA ILE A 130 -15.30 11.72 -13.97
C ILE A 130 -15.67 10.56 -14.89
N SER A 131 -14.86 9.49 -14.87
CA SER A 131 -15.20 8.26 -15.56
C SER A 131 -16.22 7.46 -14.74
N THR A 132 -17.44 7.34 -15.23
CA THR A 132 -18.47 6.46 -14.66
C THR A 132 -18.47 5.11 -15.40
N ILE A 133 -18.88 4.04 -14.73
CA ILE A 133 -19.10 2.77 -15.40
C ILE A 133 -20.34 2.87 -16.27
N PRO A 134 -20.35 2.17 -17.46
CA PRO A 134 -21.52 2.10 -18.31
C PRO A 134 -22.76 1.62 -17.55
N ALA A 135 -23.95 2.11 -17.92
CA ALA A 135 -25.20 1.80 -17.24
C ALA A 135 -25.47 0.28 -17.11
N ALA A 136 -25.11 -0.50 -18.13
CA ALA A 136 -25.23 -1.96 -18.10
C ALA A 136 -24.32 -2.61 -17.02
N ALA A 137 -23.11 -2.09 -16.82
CA ALA A 137 -22.20 -2.56 -15.79
C ALA A 137 -22.62 -2.08 -14.38
N LEU A 138 -23.29 -0.94 -14.30
CA LEU A 138 -23.87 -0.43 -13.05
C LEU A 138 -25.05 -1.30 -12.59
N ALA A 139 -25.92 -1.72 -13.51
CA ALA A 139 -27.04 -2.62 -13.20
C ALA A 139 -26.59 -3.98 -12.65
N SER A 140 -25.39 -4.44 -13.04
CA SER A 140 -24.76 -5.68 -12.54
C SER A 140 -23.75 -5.44 -11.42
N TYR A 141 -23.76 -4.26 -10.78
CA TYR A 141 -22.82 -3.96 -9.71
C TYR A 141 -23.00 -4.93 -8.53
N ASN A 142 -21.96 -5.66 -8.21
CA ASN A 142 -21.91 -6.54 -7.07
C ASN A 142 -20.61 -6.29 -6.27
N ILE A 143 -20.72 -6.13 -4.97
CA ILE A 143 -19.57 -5.89 -4.09
C ILE A 143 -18.72 -7.15 -3.89
N LEU A 144 -19.31 -8.35 -3.99
CA LEU A 144 -18.61 -9.60 -3.70
C LEU A 144 -17.35 -9.83 -4.54
N PRO A 145 -17.38 -9.70 -5.89
CA PRO A 145 -16.17 -9.83 -6.69
C PRO A 145 -15.09 -8.81 -6.32
N ARG A 146 -15.49 -7.60 -5.94
CA ARG A 146 -14.58 -6.52 -5.51
C ARG A 146 -13.93 -6.83 -4.17
N TYR A 147 -14.72 -7.35 -3.25
CA TYR A 147 -14.28 -7.82 -1.93
C TYR A 147 -13.22 -8.93 -2.05
N TYR A 148 -13.54 -9.99 -2.81
CA TYR A 148 -12.60 -11.10 -2.98
C TYR A 148 -11.36 -10.72 -3.78
N LEU A 149 -11.47 -9.84 -4.78
CA LEU A 149 -10.33 -9.32 -5.52
C LEU A 149 -9.37 -8.55 -4.59
N THR A 150 -9.89 -7.65 -3.76
CA THR A 150 -9.07 -6.85 -2.84
C THR A 150 -8.49 -7.69 -1.71
N LEU A 151 -9.23 -8.68 -1.19
CA LEU A 151 -8.71 -9.67 -0.24
C LEU A 151 -7.56 -10.48 -0.84
N LEU A 152 -7.75 -11.03 -2.04
CA LEU A 152 -6.71 -11.77 -2.76
C LEU A 152 -5.46 -10.90 -2.95
N LEU A 153 -5.65 -9.65 -3.34
CA LEU A 153 -4.55 -8.71 -3.54
C LEU A 153 -3.81 -8.40 -2.24
N ALA A 154 -4.52 -8.18 -1.13
CA ALA A 154 -3.89 -7.95 0.17
C ALA A 154 -3.05 -9.16 0.60
N VAL A 155 -3.59 -10.38 0.47
CA VAL A 155 -2.87 -11.63 0.75
C VAL A 155 -1.66 -11.77 -0.17
N LEU A 156 -1.82 -11.50 -1.46
CA LEU A 156 -0.74 -11.54 -2.45
C LEU A 156 0.39 -10.55 -2.08
N CYS A 157 0.05 -9.31 -1.74
CA CYS A 157 1.03 -8.29 -1.34
C CYS A 157 1.83 -8.75 -0.10
N VAL A 158 1.14 -9.25 0.92
CA VAL A 158 1.80 -9.78 2.13
C VAL A 158 2.69 -10.96 1.80
N ALA A 159 2.20 -11.91 0.98
CA ALA A 159 2.96 -13.10 0.59
C ALA A 159 4.20 -12.76 -0.24
N VAL A 160 4.06 -11.89 -1.26
CA VAL A 160 5.17 -11.47 -2.13
C VAL A 160 6.25 -10.76 -1.31
N VAL A 161 5.87 -9.84 -0.44
CA VAL A 161 6.84 -9.14 0.42
C VAL A 161 7.49 -10.11 1.40
N ALA A 162 6.73 -11.02 2.01
CA ALA A 162 7.29 -12.02 2.94
C ALA A 162 8.30 -12.96 2.25
N LEU A 163 7.97 -13.45 1.05
CA LEU A 163 8.85 -14.31 0.26
C LEU A 163 10.11 -13.56 -0.19
N LEU A 164 9.95 -12.33 -0.69
CA LEU A 164 11.07 -11.52 -1.14
C LEU A 164 12.03 -11.20 0.00
N VAL A 165 11.50 -10.73 1.13
CA VAL A 165 12.30 -10.35 2.31
C VAL A 165 12.98 -11.57 2.95
N GLY A 166 12.37 -12.76 2.87
CA GLY A 166 12.95 -14.03 3.32
C GLY A 166 13.99 -14.62 2.37
N SER A 167 14.14 -14.10 1.15
CA SER A 167 15.07 -14.58 0.13
C SER A 167 16.48 -13.99 0.26
N ARG A 168 17.42 -14.51 -0.56
CA ARG A 168 18.77 -13.94 -0.69
C ARG A 168 18.73 -12.49 -1.20
N VAL A 169 17.78 -12.17 -2.08
CA VAL A 169 17.56 -10.79 -2.56
C VAL A 169 17.13 -9.87 -1.41
N GLY A 170 16.23 -10.33 -0.54
CA GLY A 170 15.81 -9.59 0.64
C GLY A 170 16.94 -9.34 1.66
N LEU A 171 17.89 -10.26 1.78
CA LEU A 171 19.10 -10.03 2.57
C LEU A 171 19.93 -8.89 1.98
N GLY A 172 20.14 -8.89 0.65
CA GLY A 172 20.83 -7.82 -0.07
C GLY A 172 20.12 -6.46 0.07
N ILE A 173 18.80 -6.42 -0.04
CA ILE A 173 17.98 -5.21 0.17
C ILE A 173 18.22 -4.62 1.57
N ARG A 174 18.22 -5.46 2.61
CA ARG A 174 18.47 -5.03 3.99
C ARG A 174 19.90 -4.58 4.21
N ALA A 175 20.88 -5.27 3.63
CA ALA A 175 22.28 -4.86 3.72
C ALA A 175 22.49 -3.46 3.12
N VAL A 176 21.90 -3.18 1.96
CA VAL A 176 21.94 -1.86 1.31
C VAL A 176 21.23 -0.79 2.16
N ARG A 177 20.17 -1.14 2.88
CA ARG A 177 19.49 -0.23 3.80
C ARG A 177 20.37 0.18 4.98
N GLU A 178 21.09 -0.76 5.57
CA GLU A 178 21.93 -0.49 6.75
C GLU A 178 23.14 0.36 6.40
N ASP A 179 23.90 -0.04 5.36
CA ASP A 179 25.03 0.75 4.83
C ASP A 179 25.27 0.39 3.36
N GLU A 180 25.00 1.34 2.46
CA GLU A 180 25.14 1.17 1.02
C GLU A 180 26.60 0.93 0.61
N ALA A 181 27.55 1.67 1.21
CA ALA A 181 28.97 1.56 0.87
C ALA A 181 29.56 0.23 1.35
N ALA A 182 29.22 -0.20 2.58
CA ALA A 182 29.64 -1.48 3.10
C ALA A 182 29.05 -2.66 2.33
N ALA A 183 27.79 -2.56 1.88
CA ALA A 183 27.15 -3.57 1.03
C ALA A 183 27.87 -3.70 -0.30
N GLU A 184 28.19 -2.60 -0.97
CA GLU A 184 28.93 -2.59 -2.24
C GLU A 184 30.35 -3.14 -2.08
N ALA A 185 31.06 -2.78 -1.01
CA ALA A 185 32.37 -3.34 -0.69
C ALA A 185 32.32 -4.87 -0.47
N SER A 186 31.15 -5.39 -0.03
CA SER A 186 30.89 -6.83 0.14
C SER A 186 30.37 -7.51 -1.14
N GLY A 187 30.32 -6.80 -2.29
CA GLY A 187 29.86 -7.34 -3.57
C GLY A 187 28.35 -7.30 -3.78
N VAL A 188 27.59 -6.63 -2.90
CA VAL A 188 26.14 -6.46 -3.05
C VAL A 188 25.85 -5.18 -3.85
N GLY A 189 25.44 -5.32 -5.11
CA GLY A 189 25.13 -4.17 -5.97
C GLY A 189 23.94 -3.37 -5.48
N ALA A 190 24.17 -2.18 -4.91
CA ALA A 190 23.14 -1.37 -4.26
C ALA A 190 22.03 -0.95 -5.23
N LEU A 191 22.36 -0.39 -6.38
CA LEU A 191 21.38 0.05 -7.38
C LEU A 191 20.47 -1.10 -7.84
N LYS A 192 21.02 -2.31 -8.06
CA LYS A 192 20.24 -3.48 -8.46
C LYS A 192 19.21 -3.85 -7.41
N HIS A 193 19.57 -3.87 -6.13
CA HIS A 193 18.66 -4.24 -5.05
C HIS A 193 17.59 -3.17 -4.81
N LYS A 194 17.94 -1.88 -4.90
CA LYS A 194 16.98 -0.77 -4.85
C LYS A 194 15.98 -0.83 -6.01
N LEU A 195 16.43 -1.07 -7.23
CA LEU A 195 15.57 -1.20 -8.40
C LEU A 195 14.65 -2.42 -8.29
N LEU A 196 15.12 -3.56 -7.83
CA LEU A 196 14.27 -4.74 -7.62
C LEU A 196 13.19 -4.46 -6.57
N ALA A 197 13.53 -3.82 -5.44
CA ALA A 197 12.56 -3.42 -4.44
C ALA A 197 11.54 -2.43 -5.02
N LEU A 198 11.96 -1.47 -5.82
CA LEU A 198 11.09 -0.50 -6.49
C LEU A 198 10.16 -1.19 -7.49
N MET A 199 10.68 -2.08 -8.35
CA MET A 199 9.88 -2.80 -9.35
C MET A 199 8.75 -3.61 -8.70
N VAL A 200 9.08 -4.38 -7.66
CA VAL A 200 8.06 -5.17 -6.93
C VAL A 200 7.07 -4.24 -6.23
N SER A 201 7.56 -3.20 -5.56
CA SER A 201 6.72 -2.22 -4.87
C SER A 201 5.75 -1.51 -5.83
N THR A 202 6.24 -1.02 -6.98
CA THR A 202 5.42 -0.33 -7.99
C THR A 202 4.45 -1.26 -8.70
N ALA A 203 4.80 -2.54 -8.91
CA ALA A 203 3.87 -3.54 -9.42
C ALA A 203 2.71 -3.76 -8.44
N LEU A 204 3.00 -3.97 -7.16
CA LEU A 204 1.99 -4.20 -6.13
C LEU A 204 1.07 -2.99 -5.94
N VAL A 205 1.65 -1.77 -5.89
CA VAL A 205 0.83 -0.57 -5.77
C VAL A 205 0.04 -0.26 -7.04
N GLY A 206 0.56 -0.61 -8.23
CA GLY A 206 -0.17 -0.50 -9.49
C GLY A 206 -1.40 -1.43 -9.53
N PHE A 207 -1.25 -2.69 -9.09
CA PHE A 207 -2.39 -3.60 -8.89
C PHE A 207 -3.39 -3.05 -7.89
N THR A 208 -2.91 -2.45 -6.78
CA THR A 208 -3.77 -1.87 -5.75
C THR A 208 -4.58 -0.70 -6.31
N GLY A 209 -3.96 0.18 -7.11
CA GLY A 209 -4.64 1.26 -7.81
C GLY A 209 -5.67 0.74 -8.81
N GLY A 210 -5.34 -0.32 -9.56
CA GLY A 210 -6.28 -0.97 -10.48
C GLY A 210 -7.50 -1.55 -9.75
N ALA A 211 -7.30 -2.23 -8.62
CA ALA A 211 -8.40 -2.75 -7.80
C ALA A 211 -9.26 -1.62 -7.21
N PHE A 212 -8.64 -0.51 -6.79
CA PHE A 212 -9.35 0.71 -6.39
C PHE A 212 -10.23 1.26 -7.51
N ALA A 213 -9.72 1.38 -8.74
CA ALA A 213 -10.46 1.86 -9.89
C ALA A 213 -11.63 0.93 -10.30
N TYR A 214 -11.49 -0.38 -10.09
CA TYR A 214 -12.56 -1.36 -10.29
C TYR A 214 -13.62 -1.30 -9.19
N TYR A 215 -13.21 -1.03 -7.95
CA TYR A 215 -14.13 -0.92 -6.81
C TYR A 215 -15.07 0.28 -6.94
N HIS A 216 -14.57 1.44 -7.37
CA HIS A 216 -15.34 2.67 -7.43
C HIS A 216 -16.23 2.73 -8.68
N VAL A 217 -17.52 3.01 -8.49
CA VAL A 217 -18.49 3.26 -9.56
C VAL A 217 -18.08 4.51 -10.35
N SER A 218 -17.88 5.61 -9.64
CA SER A 218 -17.39 6.87 -10.20
C SER A 218 -15.90 7.00 -9.90
N TYR A 219 -15.09 7.13 -10.94
CA TYR A 219 -13.65 7.25 -10.83
C TYR A 219 -13.22 8.65 -11.27
N TYR A 220 -12.59 9.36 -10.36
CA TYR A 220 -12.03 10.67 -10.61
C TYR A 220 -10.51 10.54 -10.79
N PRO A 221 -9.97 10.71 -12.03
CA PRO A 221 -8.57 10.43 -12.32
C PRO A 221 -7.61 11.19 -11.40
N GLN A 222 -7.79 12.49 -11.24
CA GLN A 222 -6.94 13.34 -10.41
C GLN A 222 -6.86 12.87 -8.95
N HIS A 223 -7.95 12.31 -8.40
CA HIS A 223 -8.00 11.80 -7.03
C HIS A 223 -7.09 10.59 -6.83
N ALA A 224 -7.00 9.71 -7.84
CA ALA A 224 -6.13 8.54 -7.76
C ALA A 224 -4.63 8.87 -7.69
N PHE A 225 -4.23 10.05 -8.17
CA PHE A 225 -2.85 10.56 -8.08
C PHE A 225 -2.60 11.43 -6.84
N SER A 226 -3.59 11.60 -5.95
CA SER A 226 -3.44 12.44 -4.76
C SER A 226 -2.31 11.94 -3.87
N PRO A 227 -1.38 12.80 -3.42
CA PRO A 227 -0.33 12.45 -2.45
C PRO A 227 -0.87 11.85 -1.16
N ALA A 228 -2.15 12.09 -0.83
CA ALA A 228 -2.81 11.52 0.34
C ALA A 228 -2.67 9.99 0.39
N TRP A 229 -2.72 9.29 -0.75
CA TRP A 229 -2.52 7.83 -0.80
C TRP A 229 -1.13 7.40 -0.31
N THR A 230 -0.10 8.18 -0.62
CA THR A 230 1.26 7.91 -0.11
C THR A 230 1.34 8.17 1.39
N PHE A 231 0.73 9.27 1.86
CA PHE A 231 0.70 9.57 3.29
C PHE A 231 -0.10 8.53 4.08
N ASP A 232 -1.24 8.06 3.56
CA ASP A 232 -2.01 6.97 4.17
C ASP A 232 -1.15 5.70 4.28
N ALA A 233 -0.45 5.30 3.21
CA ALA A 233 0.45 4.14 3.21
C ALA A 233 1.56 4.26 4.26
N LEU A 234 2.18 5.44 4.33
CA LEU A 234 3.24 5.77 5.27
C LEU A 234 2.72 5.72 6.72
N LEU A 235 1.59 6.40 6.98
CA LEU A 235 0.95 6.40 8.30
C LEU A 235 0.64 4.98 8.78
N ILE A 236 0.01 4.18 7.94
CA ILE A 236 -0.34 2.79 8.23
C ILE A 236 0.92 1.97 8.56
N ALA A 237 1.98 2.12 7.75
CA ALA A 237 3.22 1.40 7.97
C ALA A 237 3.89 1.83 9.29
N PHE A 238 3.92 3.12 9.61
CA PHE A 238 4.50 3.63 10.86
C PHE A 238 3.68 3.22 12.08
N ILE A 239 2.36 3.36 12.04
CA ILE A 239 1.48 2.91 13.12
C ILE A 239 1.67 1.41 13.38
N GLY A 240 1.72 0.62 12.33
CA GLY A 240 1.86 -0.83 12.44
C GLY A 240 3.26 -1.28 12.87
N GLY A 241 4.29 -0.67 12.32
CA GLY A 241 5.72 -1.00 12.50
C GLY A 241 6.44 -1.19 11.18
N VAL A 242 7.20 -0.18 10.78
CA VAL A 242 7.97 -0.14 9.52
C VAL A 242 9.02 -1.25 9.48
N GLY A 243 9.20 -1.85 8.31
CA GLY A 243 10.18 -2.93 8.12
C GLY A 243 9.76 -4.27 8.74
N THR A 244 8.48 -4.44 9.07
CA THR A 244 7.91 -5.71 9.53
C THR A 244 6.83 -6.20 8.58
N ILE A 245 6.62 -7.53 8.49
CA ILE A 245 5.59 -8.11 7.60
C ILE A 245 4.18 -7.87 8.17
N HIS A 246 4.03 -7.94 9.49
CA HIS A 246 2.74 -7.84 10.16
C HIS A 246 2.33 -6.40 10.47
N GLY A 247 3.30 -5.49 10.51
CA GLY A 247 3.07 -4.07 10.82
C GLY A 247 2.00 -3.45 9.92
N PRO A 248 2.17 -3.43 8.60
CA PRO A 248 1.18 -2.83 7.70
C PRO A 248 -0.21 -3.45 7.81
N VAL A 249 -0.32 -4.75 8.14
CA VAL A 249 -1.61 -5.43 8.34
C VAL A 249 -2.32 -4.89 9.59
N LEU A 250 -1.61 -4.85 10.73
CA LEU A 250 -2.16 -4.32 11.99
C LEU A 250 -2.41 -2.81 11.91
N GLY A 251 -1.49 -2.08 11.26
CA GLY A 251 -1.63 -0.66 11.03
C GLY A 251 -2.84 -0.32 10.17
N ALA A 252 -3.11 -1.09 9.10
CA ALA A 252 -4.27 -0.88 8.22
C ALA A 252 -5.59 -1.17 8.95
N LEU A 253 -5.65 -2.25 9.73
CA LEU A 253 -6.82 -2.55 10.56
C LEU A 253 -7.12 -1.40 11.52
N PHE A 254 -6.10 -0.96 12.27
CA PHE A 254 -6.26 0.15 13.21
C PHE A 254 -6.65 1.44 12.48
N TYR A 255 -5.91 1.80 11.42
CA TYR A 255 -6.10 3.04 10.69
C TYR A 255 -7.48 3.15 10.07
N VAL A 256 -7.95 2.12 9.34
CA VAL A 256 -9.23 2.17 8.62
C VAL A 256 -10.39 2.17 9.61
N ILE A 257 -10.37 1.33 10.64
CA ILE A 257 -11.43 1.30 11.66
C ILE A 257 -11.49 2.63 12.39
N PHE A 258 -10.35 3.18 12.80
CA PHE A 258 -10.30 4.45 13.51
C PHE A 258 -10.74 5.62 12.62
N LYS A 259 -10.33 5.62 11.34
CA LYS A 259 -10.76 6.61 10.35
C LYS A 259 -12.27 6.59 10.15
N GLU A 260 -12.88 5.41 10.03
CA GLU A 260 -14.34 5.25 9.88
C GLU A 260 -15.09 5.78 11.10
N VAL A 261 -14.65 5.43 12.30
CA VAL A 261 -15.26 5.92 13.54
C VAL A 261 -15.17 7.44 13.67
N LEU A 262 -14.00 8.03 13.34
CA LEU A 262 -13.82 9.48 13.40
C LEU A 262 -14.59 10.21 12.31
N ALA A 263 -14.66 9.66 11.10
CA ALA A 263 -15.37 10.27 9.98
C ALA A 263 -16.87 10.39 10.26
N VAL A 264 -17.45 9.45 11.02
CA VAL A 264 -18.86 9.49 11.40
C VAL A 264 -19.13 10.51 12.51
N GLN A 265 -18.22 10.63 13.48
CA GLN A 265 -18.47 11.46 14.67
C GLN A 265 -17.89 12.86 14.60
N TRP A 266 -16.80 13.05 13.83
CA TRP A 266 -15.97 14.28 13.86
C TRP A 266 -15.51 14.67 12.46
N VAL A 267 -16.46 14.90 11.54
CA VAL A 267 -16.23 15.13 10.10
C VAL A 267 -15.18 16.21 9.82
N ASP A 268 -15.19 17.32 10.55
CA ASP A 268 -14.30 18.45 10.31
C ASP A 268 -12.92 18.32 10.98
N LEU A 269 -12.82 17.48 12.03
CA LEU A 269 -11.61 17.37 12.86
C LEU A 269 -10.79 16.10 12.57
N HIS A 270 -11.31 15.17 11.78
CA HIS A 270 -10.65 13.87 11.58
C HIS A 270 -9.21 13.98 11.06
N LEU A 271 -8.93 14.90 10.12
CA LEU A 271 -7.58 15.12 9.58
C LEU A 271 -6.61 15.66 10.64
N LEU A 272 -7.08 16.58 11.49
CA LEU A 272 -6.27 17.14 12.58
C LEU A 272 -5.96 16.06 13.62
N ILE A 273 -6.97 15.26 14.00
CA ILE A 273 -6.81 14.15 14.94
C ILE A 273 -5.81 13.12 14.40
N PHE A 274 -5.88 12.80 13.11
CA PHE A 274 -4.90 11.92 12.46
C PHE A 274 -3.49 12.49 12.49
N GLY A 275 -3.32 13.78 12.22
CA GLY A 275 -2.03 14.45 12.29
C GLY A 275 -1.42 14.38 13.69
N VAL A 276 -2.20 14.68 14.71
CA VAL A 276 -1.78 14.59 16.12
C VAL A 276 -1.45 13.14 16.49
N LEU A 277 -2.33 12.19 16.15
CA LEU A 277 -2.11 10.77 16.41
C LEU A 277 -0.81 10.26 15.75
N PHE A 278 -0.53 10.68 14.52
CA PHE A 278 0.70 10.33 13.84
C PHE A 278 1.93 10.85 14.59
N ILE A 279 1.92 12.12 15.00
CA ILE A 279 3.01 12.71 15.77
C ILE A 279 3.23 11.91 17.08
N LEU A 280 2.14 11.59 17.77
CA LEU A 280 2.21 10.80 19.01
C LEU A 280 2.77 9.39 18.77
N VAL A 281 2.32 8.71 17.72
CA VAL A 281 2.82 7.36 17.37
C VAL A 281 4.31 7.40 17.04
N VAL A 282 4.77 8.34 16.23
CA VAL A 282 6.19 8.47 15.85
C VAL A 282 7.07 8.81 17.06
N LEU A 283 6.59 9.67 17.96
CA LEU A 283 7.36 10.09 19.15
C LEU A 283 7.43 9.00 20.23
N PHE A 284 6.31 8.34 20.53
CA PHE A 284 6.22 7.42 21.66
C PHE A 284 6.40 5.94 21.27
N PHE A 285 6.12 5.59 20.01
CA PHE A 285 6.18 4.21 19.53
C PHE A 285 6.94 4.12 18.20
N PRO A 286 8.26 4.40 18.18
CA PRO A 286 9.04 4.39 16.92
C PRO A 286 9.05 3.04 16.20
N GLY A 287 8.80 1.94 16.90
CA GLY A 287 8.63 0.60 16.31
C GLY A 287 7.17 0.20 16.07
N GLY A 288 6.20 1.13 16.23
CA GLY A 288 4.77 0.92 16.01
C GLY A 288 4.11 -0.08 16.97
N LEU A 289 2.89 -0.50 16.59
CA LEU A 289 2.08 -1.44 17.37
C LEU A 289 2.77 -2.81 17.58
N VAL A 290 3.57 -3.26 16.61
CA VAL A 290 4.31 -4.53 16.72
C VAL A 290 5.35 -4.46 17.83
N GLU A 291 6.05 -3.35 17.97
CA GLU A 291 7.02 -3.17 19.06
C GLU A 291 6.34 -3.01 20.42
N ALA A 292 5.26 -2.21 20.47
CA ALA A 292 4.46 -2.04 21.69
C ALA A 292 3.94 -3.40 22.21
N TRP A 293 3.42 -4.23 21.32
CA TRP A 293 2.97 -5.59 21.65
C TRP A 293 4.12 -6.46 22.18
N SER A 294 5.28 -6.40 21.52
CA SER A 294 6.46 -7.19 21.93
C SER A 294 6.99 -6.77 23.30
N ARG A 295 6.97 -5.47 23.61
CA ARG A 295 7.35 -4.93 24.93
C ARG A 295 6.37 -5.37 26.03
N ALA A 296 5.05 -5.25 25.75
CA ALA A 296 4.02 -5.69 26.69
C ALA A 296 4.13 -7.18 27.02
N ARG A 297 4.32 -8.02 25.99
CA ARG A 297 4.50 -9.47 26.16
C ARG A 297 5.72 -9.81 27.02
N ARG A 298 6.85 -9.12 26.84
CA ARG A 298 8.07 -9.33 27.66
C ARG A 298 7.85 -8.96 29.13
N LEU A 299 7.07 -7.91 29.40
CA LEU A 299 6.74 -7.50 30.77
C LEU A 299 5.85 -8.53 31.49
N ILE A 300 4.89 -9.12 30.77
CA ILE A 300 4.02 -10.19 31.29
C ILE A 300 4.84 -11.45 31.59
N THR A 301 5.72 -11.87 30.67
CA THR A 301 6.52 -13.10 30.84
C THR A 301 7.59 -12.98 31.93
N ARG A 302 8.07 -11.76 32.24
CA ARG A 302 9.01 -11.53 33.34
C ARG A 302 8.35 -11.52 34.73
N ARG A 303 7.01 -11.40 34.83
CA ARG A 303 6.27 -11.50 36.09
C ARG A 303 5.90 -12.93 36.50
N THR A 304 6.13 -13.90 35.64
CA THR A 304 5.81 -15.32 35.85
C THR A 304 7.04 -16.20 36.14
N VAL A 305 8.21 -15.60 36.36
CA VAL A 305 9.44 -16.18 36.90
C VAL A 305 9.85 -15.39 38.13
#